data_09c2ba763d25a527b9483b491eb3f82b
#
_entry.id   09c2ba763d25a527b9483b491eb3f82b
#
_cell.length_a   1.000
_cell.length_b   1.000
_cell.length_c   1.000
_cell.angle_alpha   90.00
_cell.angle_beta   90.00
_cell.angle_gamma   90.00
#
_symmetry.space_group_name_H-M   'P 1'
#
loop_
_entity.id
_entity.type
_entity.pdbx_description
1 polymer ?
#
loop_
_entity_poly.entity_id
_entity_poly.type
_entity_poly.pdbx_seq_one_letter_code
_entity_poly.pdbx_strand_id
1 'polypeptide(L)'
;MSASLTTFEPDESVTEITDTLKTDGGVILRGLAPAGLLDSVYQEVQENVPEAAQQSSTPLWPEGNRTVGALAAASSTFAEELLIHPKVLEIADAILLPKRTMASQRIDEGSNASKEDRATDGAGLWAVSENKQKSTQLVWKASDPERGPNCDHYNLGASVMLEVRECNENQVLHRENGIYQPYIGYIPKMREFVLSVMWAATDFTKENGATRLVPESHTWSEDRIAEESEIAQAVMSKGSAVMWLSRTLHGAGKSRLAERRTGLFHSFIPDWLRQEENQYLSIPPEIAERLSDKAKQVIGYSSSNALGWVKGRAKDNLLVAGSGAPI
;
A
#
# COMPACT_ATOMS: atom_id res chain seq x y z
N MET A 1 -7.70 30.27 4.71
CA MET A 1 -6.50 29.58 5.24
C MET A 1 -6.06 28.62 4.16
N SER A 2 -4.77 28.44 3.91
CA SER A 2 -4.29 27.43 2.97
C SER A 2 -4.48 26.02 3.58
N ALA A 3 -4.80 25.05 2.75
CA ALA A 3 -4.90 23.65 3.18
C ALA A 3 -3.58 23.15 3.80
N SER A 4 -3.68 22.28 4.80
CA SER A 4 -2.54 21.68 5.48
C SER A 4 -2.84 20.20 5.80
N LEU A 5 -1.79 19.41 5.97
CA LEU A 5 -1.90 18.03 6.42
C LEU A 5 -1.59 17.94 7.91
N THR A 6 -2.34 17.12 8.62
CA THR A 6 -2.06 16.79 10.01
C THR A 6 -0.76 16.00 10.09
N THR A 7 0.11 16.37 11.02
CA THR A 7 1.41 15.71 11.25
C THR A 7 1.40 15.06 12.61
N PHE A 8 1.83 13.80 12.66
CA PHE A 8 1.95 12.98 13.85
C PHE A 8 3.40 12.64 14.16
N GLU A 9 3.71 12.54 15.44
CA GLU A 9 4.99 12.00 15.91
C GLU A 9 4.96 10.45 15.91
N PRO A 10 6.12 9.75 15.89
CA PRO A 10 6.16 8.30 15.72
C PRO A 10 5.46 7.49 16.82
N ASP A 11 5.36 8.03 18.03
CA ASP A 11 4.77 7.39 19.22
C ASP A 11 3.27 7.65 19.38
N GLU A 12 2.68 8.51 18.53
CA GLU A 12 1.23 8.79 18.60
C GLU A 12 0.39 7.58 18.21
N SER A 13 -0.84 7.58 18.70
CA SER A 13 -1.78 6.45 18.60
C SER A 13 -2.13 6.11 17.15
N VAL A 14 -2.05 4.83 16.79
CA VAL A 14 -2.51 4.33 15.49
C VAL A 14 -3.99 4.65 15.27
N THR A 15 -4.81 4.63 16.32
CA THR A 15 -6.23 4.98 16.23
C THR A 15 -6.41 6.43 15.81
N GLU A 16 -5.73 7.38 16.44
CA GLU A 16 -5.80 8.80 16.10
C GLU A 16 -5.31 9.07 14.67
N ILE A 17 -4.18 8.43 14.29
CA ILE A 17 -3.63 8.51 12.94
C ILE A 17 -4.65 7.99 11.91
N THR A 18 -5.25 6.83 12.15
CA THR A 18 -6.18 6.21 11.19
C THR A 18 -7.53 6.93 11.14
N ASP A 19 -8.00 7.48 12.24
CA ASP A 19 -9.23 8.28 12.26
C ASP A 19 -9.03 9.61 11.49
N THR A 20 -7.89 10.27 11.68
CA THR A 20 -7.52 11.46 10.89
C THR A 20 -7.34 11.10 9.41
N LEU A 21 -6.67 9.98 9.11
CA LEU A 21 -6.50 9.52 7.73
C LEU A 21 -7.84 9.27 7.03
N LYS A 22 -8.83 8.70 7.73
CA LYS A 22 -10.19 8.49 7.21
C LYS A 22 -10.97 9.79 7.02
N THR A 23 -10.70 10.82 7.84
CA THR A 23 -11.36 12.12 7.74
C THR A 23 -10.71 13.00 6.69
N ASP A 24 -9.38 13.14 6.74
CA ASP A 24 -8.62 14.10 5.93
C ASP A 24 -8.11 13.50 4.62
N GLY A 25 -8.04 12.16 4.52
CA GLY A 25 -7.55 11.47 3.34
C GLY A 25 -6.03 11.38 3.24
N GLY A 26 -5.27 12.09 4.09
CA GLY A 26 -3.81 12.07 4.10
C GLY A 26 -3.23 12.60 5.40
N VAL A 27 -2.10 12.03 5.85
CA VAL A 27 -1.38 12.40 7.07
C VAL A 27 0.14 12.37 6.87
N ILE A 28 0.89 13.10 7.67
CA ILE A 28 2.35 13.02 7.73
C ILE A 28 2.76 12.35 9.04
N LEU A 29 3.69 11.42 8.98
CA LEU A 29 4.37 10.81 10.12
C LEU A 29 5.80 11.32 10.15
N ARG A 30 6.13 12.14 11.14
CA ARG A 30 7.42 12.81 11.23
C ARG A 30 8.50 11.87 11.74
N GLY A 31 9.66 11.86 11.07
CA GLY A 31 10.85 11.15 11.55
C GLY A 31 10.62 9.66 11.85
N LEU A 32 9.75 9.02 11.10
CA LEU A 32 9.36 7.63 11.33
C LEU A 32 10.52 6.65 11.13
N ALA A 33 11.45 6.97 10.24
CA ALA A 33 12.66 6.20 10.00
C ALA A 33 13.93 7.04 10.19
N PRO A 34 15.04 6.45 10.66
CA PRO A 34 16.32 7.14 10.73
C PRO A 34 16.79 7.63 9.36
N ALA A 35 17.31 8.86 9.28
CA ALA A 35 17.80 9.43 8.01
C ALA A 35 18.84 8.57 7.30
N GLY A 36 19.75 7.94 8.06
CA GLY A 36 20.77 7.03 7.51
C GLY A 36 20.19 5.78 6.86
N LEU A 37 19.02 5.32 7.29
CA LEU A 37 18.33 4.19 6.66
C LEU A 37 17.91 4.54 5.22
N LEU A 38 17.41 5.77 5.01
CA LEU A 38 17.02 6.25 3.68
C LEU A 38 18.25 6.41 2.76
N ASP A 39 19.41 6.79 3.33
CA ASP A 39 20.69 6.83 2.57
C ASP A 39 21.10 5.43 2.10
N SER A 40 21.00 4.43 2.97
CA SER A 40 21.30 3.04 2.63
C SER A 40 20.40 2.54 1.49
N VAL A 41 19.10 2.76 1.58
CA VAL A 41 18.16 2.40 0.50
C VAL A 41 18.52 3.09 -0.80
N TYR A 42 18.79 4.41 -0.76
CA TYR A 42 19.17 5.16 -1.94
C TYR A 42 20.45 4.61 -2.58
N GLN A 43 21.47 4.31 -1.79
CA GLN A 43 22.73 3.74 -2.26
C GLN A 43 22.52 2.36 -2.91
N GLU A 44 21.78 1.44 -2.24
CA GLU A 44 21.47 0.12 -2.80
C GLU A 44 20.74 0.24 -4.16
N VAL A 45 19.79 1.16 -4.27
CA VAL A 45 19.09 1.39 -5.54
C VAL A 45 20.03 1.91 -6.63
N GLN A 46 20.96 2.84 -6.31
CA GLN A 46 21.93 3.33 -7.30
C GLN A 46 22.90 2.23 -7.78
N GLU A 47 23.31 1.34 -6.88
CA GLU A 47 24.21 0.22 -7.21
C GLU A 47 23.54 -0.83 -8.09
N ASN A 48 22.25 -1.13 -7.83
CA ASN A 48 21.53 -2.19 -8.51
C ASN A 48 20.79 -1.74 -9.78
N VAL A 49 20.51 -0.44 -9.92
CA VAL A 49 19.78 0.12 -11.07
C VAL A 49 20.54 1.30 -11.70
N PRO A 50 21.19 1.11 -12.84
CA PRO A 50 21.94 2.17 -13.52
C PRO A 50 21.08 3.40 -13.83
N GLU A 51 21.63 4.59 -13.66
CA GLU A 51 20.92 5.87 -13.88
C GLU A 51 20.36 6.00 -15.31
N ALA A 52 21.02 5.43 -16.31
CA ALA A 52 20.59 5.47 -17.70
C ALA A 52 19.37 4.58 -18.01
N ALA A 53 18.96 3.70 -17.11
CA ALA A 53 17.99 2.64 -17.41
C ALA A 53 16.52 3.12 -17.39
N GLN A 54 16.22 4.32 -16.84
CA GLN A 54 14.82 4.70 -16.66
C GLN A 54 14.61 6.20 -16.75
N GLN A 55 14.21 6.65 -17.94
CA GLN A 55 13.51 7.92 -18.12
C GLN A 55 12.10 7.59 -18.60
N SER A 56 11.09 7.84 -17.78
CA SER A 56 9.70 7.71 -18.18
C SER A 56 9.18 9.08 -18.59
N SER A 57 8.73 9.23 -19.81
CA SER A 57 7.93 10.36 -20.26
C SER A 57 6.50 9.87 -20.48
N THR A 58 5.68 9.98 -19.47
CA THR A 58 4.23 9.81 -19.63
C THR A 58 3.55 11.12 -19.26
N PRO A 59 2.31 11.38 -19.73
CA PRO A 59 1.57 12.58 -19.32
C PRO A 59 1.38 12.72 -17.80
N LEU A 60 1.49 11.62 -17.06
CA LEU A 60 1.41 11.61 -15.60
C LEU A 60 2.73 12.02 -14.95
N TRP A 61 3.86 11.96 -15.66
CA TRP A 61 5.18 12.25 -15.12
C TRP A 61 5.80 13.42 -15.89
N PRO A 62 6.04 14.57 -15.25
CA PRO A 62 6.73 15.69 -15.88
C PRO A 62 8.10 15.26 -16.44
N GLU A 63 8.45 15.83 -17.59
CA GLU A 63 9.73 15.55 -18.24
C GLU A 63 10.92 15.88 -17.31
N GLY A 64 11.94 15.03 -17.34
CA GLY A 64 13.14 15.19 -16.53
C GLY A 64 13.11 14.47 -15.18
N ASN A 65 11.95 14.01 -14.71
CA ASN A 65 11.85 13.20 -13.50
C ASN A 65 12.35 11.77 -13.77
N ARG A 66 12.95 11.17 -12.75
CA ARG A 66 13.41 9.76 -12.80
C ARG A 66 12.52 8.88 -11.94
N THR A 67 12.20 7.71 -12.46
CA THR A 67 11.47 6.66 -11.73
C THR A 67 12.25 5.35 -11.76
N VAL A 68 12.30 4.65 -10.62
CA VAL A 68 12.89 3.32 -10.52
C VAL A 68 11.90 2.41 -9.82
N GLY A 69 11.32 1.46 -10.55
CA GLY A 69 10.42 0.43 -10.00
C GLY A 69 11.16 -0.68 -9.27
N ALA A 70 10.42 -1.66 -8.79
CA ALA A 70 10.93 -2.86 -8.13
C ALA A 70 11.84 -2.57 -6.92
N LEU A 71 11.49 -1.59 -6.08
CA LEU A 71 12.33 -1.18 -4.96
C LEU A 71 12.70 -2.34 -4.03
N ALA A 72 11.79 -3.27 -3.77
CA ALA A 72 12.06 -4.42 -2.91
C ALA A 72 13.05 -5.43 -3.54
N ALA A 73 13.26 -5.39 -4.86
CA ALA A 73 14.33 -6.13 -5.51
C ALA A 73 15.64 -5.35 -5.53
N ALA A 74 15.56 -4.01 -5.70
CA ALA A 74 16.71 -3.13 -5.79
C ALA A 74 17.38 -2.85 -4.44
N SER A 75 16.60 -2.95 -3.33
CA SER A 75 17.06 -2.67 -1.98
C SER A 75 16.45 -3.63 -0.97
N SER A 76 17.28 -4.47 -0.37
CA SER A 76 16.88 -5.32 0.75
C SER A 76 16.53 -4.49 1.99
N THR A 77 17.21 -3.38 2.21
CA THR A 77 16.90 -2.44 3.29
C THR A 77 15.51 -1.84 3.13
N PHE A 78 15.09 -1.49 1.90
CA PHE A 78 13.71 -1.06 1.66
C PHE A 78 12.71 -2.17 2.01
N ALA A 79 12.96 -3.40 1.55
CA ALA A 79 12.05 -4.52 1.75
C ALA A 79 11.86 -4.88 3.22
N GLU A 80 12.94 -4.83 4.03
CA GLU A 80 12.94 -5.30 5.41
C GLU A 80 12.64 -4.19 6.44
N GLU A 81 12.91 -2.92 6.11
CA GLU A 81 12.82 -1.84 7.09
C GLU A 81 11.71 -0.83 6.77
N LEU A 82 11.46 -0.55 5.49
CA LEU A 82 10.47 0.45 5.10
C LEU A 82 9.15 -0.17 4.65
N LEU A 83 9.18 -1.18 3.78
CA LEU A 83 7.97 -1.85 3.28
C LEU A 83 7.19 -2.51 4.41
N ILE A 84 7.88 -3.17 5.33
CA ILE A 84 7.26 -3.86 6.47
C ILE A 84 7.44 -3.12 7.80
N HIS A 85 7.63 -1.80 7.75
CA HIS A 85 7.79 -0.98 8.96
C HIS A 85 6.59 -1.17 9.91
N PRO A 86 6.80 -1.52 11.19
CA PRO A 86 5.71 -1.90 12.10
C PRO A 86 4.56 -0.90 12.17
N LYS A 87 4.85 0.39 12.38
CA LYS A 87 3.82 1.44 12.42
C LYS A 87 3.04 1.56 11.12
N VAL A 88 3.69 1.40 9.96
CA VAL A 88 3.04 1.45 8.64
C VAL A 88 2.11 0.25 8.48
N LEU A 89 2.54 -0.96 8.88
CA LEU A 89 1.69 -2.15 8.82
C LEU A 89 0.50 -2.08 9.78
N GLU A 90 0.67 -1.56 11.01
CA GLU A 90 -0.43 -1.35 11.93
C GLU A 90 -1.51 -0.41 11.36
N ILE A 91 -1.10 0.67 10.67
CA ILE A 91 -2.02 1.58 9.97
C ILE A 91 -2.67 0.87 8.78
N ALA A 92 -1.91 0.10 8.00
CA ALA A 92 -2.43 -0.67 6.88
C ALA A 92 -3.47 -1.71 7.34
N ASP A 93 -3.19 -2.42 8.43
CA ASP A 93 -4.13 -3.36 9.05
C ASP A 93 -5.45 -2.66 9.44
N ALA A 94 -5.38 -1.49 10.07
CA ALA A 94 -6.55 -0.73 10.50
C ALA A 94 -7.39 -0.14 9.33
N ILE A 95 -6.78 0.07 8.17
CA ILE A 95 -7.46 0.61 6.98
C ILE A 95 -7.97 -0.49 6.07
N LEU A 96 -7.15 -1.50 5.79
CA LEU A 96 -7.40 -2.47 4.71
C LEU A 96 -8.03 -3.78 5.21
N LEU A 97 -7.71 -4.22 6.43
CA LEU A 97 -8.26 -5.47 6.95
C LEU A 97 -9.65 -5.28 7.56
N PRO A 98 -10.52 -6.29 7.49
CA PRO A 98 -11.82 -6.25 8.13
C PRO A 98 -11.68 -6.16 9.65
N LYS A 99 -12.60 -5.45 10.29
CA LYS A 99 -12.68 -5.44 11.76
C LYS A 99 -12.94 -6.86 12.26
N ARG A 100 -12.00 -7.43 12.98
CA ARG A 100 -12.16 -8.75 13.60
C ARG A 100 -13.18 -8.65 14.74
N THR A 101 -14.13 -9.58 14.77
CA THR A 101 -15.02 -9.71 15.91
C THR A 101 -14.33 -10.50 17.04
N MET A 102 -14.79 -10.35 18.29
CA MET A 102 -14.28 -11.13 19.43
C MET A 102 -14.33 -12.65 19.19
N ALA A 103 -15.27 -13.11 18.37
CA ALA A 103 -15.38 -14.51 17.97
C ALA A 103 -14.25 -14.93 17.03
N SER A 104 -13.88 -14.11 16.05
CA SER A 104 -12.75 -14.41 15.14
C SER A 104 -11.41 -14.41 15.87
N GLN A 105 -11.23 -13.55 16.87
CA GLN A 105 -10.02 -13.55 17.71
C GLN A 105 -9.83 -14.87 18.49
N ARG A 106 -10.90 -15.48 18.99
CA ARG A 106 -10.83 -16.76 19.72
C ARG A 106 -10.41 -17.94 18.82
N ILE A 107 -10.68 -17.88 17.52
CA ILE A 107 -10.27 -18.91 16.57
C ILE A 107 -8.75 -18.86 16.35
N ASP A 108 -8.17 -17.67 16.24
CA ASP A 108 -6.73 -17.48 16.08
C ASP A 108 -5.93 -17.93 17.32
N GLU A 109 -6.54 -17.87 18.52
CA GLU A 109 -5.91 -18.27 19.79
C GLU A 109 -5.97 -19.79 20.08
N GLY A 110 -6.34 -20.61 19.10
CA GLY A 110 -6.27 -22.10 19.22
C GLY A 110 -7.38 -22.70 20.06
N SER A 111 -8.51 -22.02 20.27
CA SER A 111 -9.68 -22.59 20.91
C SER A 111 -10.28 -23.71 20.04
N ASN A 112 -10.81 -24.76 20.69
CA ASN A 112 -11.54 -25.88 20.05
C ASN A 112 -12.89 -25.44 19.47
N ALA A 113 -12.92 -24.39 18.66
CA ALA A 113 -14.13 -23.96 17.98
C ALA A 113 -14.62 -25.08 17.04
N SER A 114 -15.90 -25.41 17.10
CA SER A 114 -16.49 -26.41 16.23
C SER A 114 -16.40 -25.99 14.76
N LYS A 115 -16.51 -26.98 13.84
CA LYS A 115 -16.55 -26.65 12.40
C LYS A 115 -17.72 -25.71 12.04
N GLU A 116 -18.78 -25.72 12.84
CA GLU A 116 -19.95 -24.86 12.70
C GLU A 116 -19.65 -23.43 13.10
N ASP A 117 -18.87 -23.20 14.18
CA ASP A 117 -18.46 -21.86 14.60
C ASP A 117 -17.54 -21.19 13.58
N ARG A 118 -16.67 -21.93 12.89
CA ARG A 118 -15.80 -21.42 11.82
C ARG A 118 -16.58 -20.97 10.58
N ALA A 119 -17.75 -21.56 10.33
CA ALA A 119 -18.60 -21.21 9.19
C ALA A 119 -19.44 -19.93 9.43
N THR A 120 -19.64 -19.53 10.68
CA THR A 120 -20.53 -18.42 11.05
C THR A 120 -19.82 -17.08 11.29
N ASP A 121 -18.50 -17.07 11.49
CA ASP A 121 -17.78 -15.91 12.00
C ASP A 121 -17.29 -14.91 10.96
N GLY A 122 -17.70 -15.03 9.73
CA GLY A 122 -17.45 -13.99 8.70
C GLY A 122 -16.03 -13.87 8.19
N ALA A 123 -15.07 -14.64 8.71
CA ALA A 123 -13.73 -14.76 8.16
C ALA A 123 -13.70 -15.69 6.92
N GLY A 124 -14.73 -16.48 6.71
CA GLY A 124 -14.86 -17.35 5.56
C GLY A 124 -15.72 -16.72 4.46
N LEU A 125 -15.17 -16.60 3.25
CA LEU A 125 -15.92 -16.21 2.05
C LEU A 125 -16.99 -17.23 1.63
N TRP A 126 -17.09 -18.35 2.33
CA TRP A 126 -18.00 -19.45 1.99
C TRP A 126 -18.62 -20.09 3.24
N ALA A 127 -19.79 -20.65 3.07
CA ALA A 127 -20.45 -21.47 4.08
C ALA A 127 -21.01 -22.72 3.42
N VAL A 128 -20.99 -23.84 4.13
CA VAL A 128 -21.70 -25.02 3.70
C VAL A 128 -23.19 -24.81 3.98
N SER A 129 -24.04 -24.96 2.97
CA SER A 129 -25.50 -24.86 3.15
C SER A 129 -25.98 -25.95 4.10
N GLU A 130 -26.68 -25.56 5.17
CA GLU A 130 -27.22 -26.47 6.18
C GLU A 130 -28.42 -27.32 5.71
N ASN A 131 -28.72 -27.33 4.43
CA ASN A 131 -29.79 -28.18 3.95
C ASN A 131 -29.34 -29.66 3.97
N LYS A 132 -29.49 -30.27 5.15
CA LYS A 132 -29.02 -31.60 5.52
C LYS A 132 -29.62 -32.76 4.66
N GLN A 133 -30.44 -32.45 3.67
CA GLN A 133 -31.17 -33.51 3.01
C GLN A 133 -30.71 -33.93 1.61
N LYS A 134 -30.02 -33.12 0.81
CA LYS A 134 -29.73 -33.62 -0.56
C LYS A 134 -28.55 -33.06 -1.35
N SER A 135 -27.84 -31.99 -0.96
CA SER A 135 -26.61 -31.59 -1.64
C SER A 135 -25.76 -30.70 -0.76
N THR A 136 -24.49 -31.03 -0.65
CA THR A 136 -23.50 -30.11 -0.08
C THR A 136 -23.21 -29.05 -1.14
N GLN A 137 -23.81 -27.89 -1.00
CA GLN A 137 -23.57 -26.77 -1.90
C GLN A 137 -22.69 -25.74 -1.19
N LEU A 138 -21.59 -25.38 -1.81
CA LEU A 138 -20.77 -24.27 -1.38
C LEU A 138 -21.49 -22.96 -1.72
N VAL A 139 -21.71 -22.13 -0.74
CA VAL A 139 -22.34 -20.81 -0.92
C VAL A 139 -21.31 -19.73 -0.58
N TRP A 140 -20.99 -18.92 -1.56
CA TRP A 140 -20.14 -17.75 -1.35
C TRP A 140 -20.96 -16.64 -0.68
N LYS A 141 -20.45 -16.12 0.44
CA LYS A 141 -21.07 -14.98 1.12
C LYS A 141 -20.53 -13.69 0.51
N ALA A 142 -21.44 -12.76 0.23
CA ALA A 142 -21.05 -11.40 -0.11
C ALA A 142 -20.37 -10.72 1.10
N SER A 143 -19.46 -9.82 0.82
CA SER A 143 -18.83 -9.00 1.85
C SER A 143 -19.88 -8.13 2.55
N ASP A 144 -19.73 -7.99 3.87
CA ASP A 144 -20.48 -7.01 4.63
C ASP A 144 -19.88 -5.62 4.37
N PRO A 145 -20.64 -4.69 3.76
CA PRO A 145 -20.13 -3.35 3.44
C PRO A 145 -19.71 -2.56 4.69
N GLU A 146 -20.20 -2.91 5.87
CA GLU A 146 -19.83 -2.23 7.13
C GLU A 146 -18.53 -2.77 7.72
N ARG A 147 -18.13 -3.99 7.35
CA ARG A 147 -16.93 -4.66 7.85
C ARG A 147 -15.67 -4.39 7.00
N GLY A 148 -15.82 -3.80 5.83
CA GLY A 148 -14.74 -3.46 4.92
C GLY A 148 -14.51 -4.47 3.80
N PRO A 149 -13.48 -4.26 2.98
CA PRO A 149 -13.11 -5.22 1.96
C PRO A 149 -12.82 -6.56 2.65
N ASN A 150 -13.43 -7.63 2.13
CA ASN A 150 -13.08 -8.96 2.59
C ASN A 150 -11.75 -9.36 1.94
N CYS A 151 -10.68 -9.10 2.65
CA CYS A 151 -9.37 -9.64 2.35
C CYS A 151 -8.77 -10.18 3.64
N ASP A 152 -8.05 -11.27 3.54
CA ASP A 152 -7.32 -11.83 4.67
C ASP A 152 -5.97 -11.16 4.82
N HIS A 153 -5.43 -10.71 3.69
CA HIS A 153 -4.13 -10.06 3.57
C HIS A 153 -4.19 -8.92 2.55
N TYR A 154 -3.18 -8.08 2.56
CA TYR A 154 -2.90 -7.12 1.52
C TYR A 154 -1.51 -7.37 0.94
N ASN A 155 -1.35 -7.01 -0.33
CA ASN A 155 -0.10 -7.16 -1.05
C ASN A 155 0.49 -5.79 -1.41
N LEU A 156 1.79 -5.77 -1.69
CA LEU A 156 2.47 -4.66 -2.34
C LEU A 156 1.86 -4.41 -3.72
N GLY A 157 1.25 -3.25 -3.93
CA GLY A 157 0.70 -2.85 -5.24
C GLY A 157 1.81 -2.47 -6.20
N ALA A 158 2.55 -1.43 -5.86
CA ALA A 158 3.75 -0.97 -6.56
C ALA A 158 4.79 -0.48 -5.57
N SER A 159 6.06 -0.44 -6.00
CA SER A 159 7.16 0.16 -5.25
C SER A 159 8.09 0.92 -6.16
N VAL A 160 8.17 2.25 -5.99
CA VAL A 160 8.85 3.13 -6.94
C VAL A 160 9.65 4.21 -6.22
N MET A 161 10.93 4.34 -6.56
CA MET A 161 11.68 5.55 -6.24
C MET A 161 11.34 6.64 -7.26
N LEU A 162 11.01 7.82 -6.75
CA LEU A 162 10.62 8.98 -7.52
C LEU A 162 11.60 10.13 -7.25
N GLU A 163 12.38 10.50 -8.27
CA GLU A 163 13.25 11.66 -8.21
C GLU A 163 12.64 12.82 -8.99
N VAL A 164 12.20 13.85 -8.28
CA VAL A 164 11.79 15.11 -8.88
C VAL A 164 13.03 15.99 -9.05
N ARG A 165 13.28 16.41 -10.28
CA ARG A 165 14.33 17.34 -10.66
C ARG A 165 13.74 18.70 -10.99
N GLU A 166 14.59 19.67 -11.29
CA GLU A 166 14.11 20.99 -11.75
C GLU A 166 13.11 20.81 -12.91
N CYS A 167 11.88 21.22 -12.64
CA CYS A 167 10.78 21.16 -13.60
C CYS A 167 9.78 22.27 -13.32
N ASN A 168 9.20 22.85 -14.37
CA ASN A 168 8.28 23.98 -14.25
C ASN A 168 6.81 23.57 -14.10
N GLU A 169 6.53 22.26 -14.17
CA GLU A 169 5.18 21.73 -14.15
C GLU A 169 4.92 20.85 -12.93
N ASN A 170 3.73 20.99 -12.35
CA ASN A 170 3.24 20.04 -11.38
C ASN A 170 2.76 18.79 -12.10
N GLN A 171 2.94 17.64 -11.47
CA GLN A 171 2.23 16.44 -11.89
C GLN A 171 0.72 16.70 -11.82
N VAL A 172 -0.03 16.18 -12.81
CA VAL A 172 -1.49 16.23 -12.80
C VAL A 172 -2.01 15.53 -11.55
N LEU A 173 -2.93 16.18 -10.83
CA LEU A 173 -3.59 15.56 -9.69
C LEU A 173 -4.38 14.34 -10.15
N HIS A 174 -4.16 13.21 -9.51
CA HIS A 174 -4.78 11.94 -9.82
C HIS A 174 -5.13 11.18 -8.54
N ARG A 175 -5.86 10.09 -8.69
CA ARG A 175 -6.24 9.16 -7.63
C ARG A 175 -5.58 7.82 -7.89
N GLU A 176 -4.97 7.20 -6.88
CA GLU A 176 -4.29 5.91 -7.03
C GLU A 176 -5.24 4.79 -7.49
N ASN A 177 -6.48 4.81 -7.02
CA ASN A 177 -7.48 3.84 -7.43
C ASN A 177 -7.98 4.01 -8.88
N GLY A 178 -7.57 5.09 -9.57
CA GLY A 178 -8.03 5.42 -10.93
C GLY A 178 -7.80 4.29 -11.92
N ILE A 179 -6.70 3.54 -11.78
CA ILE A 179 -6.38 2.39 -12.64
C ILE A 179 -7.37 1.22 -12.47
N TYR A 180 -7.98 1.09 -11.30
CA TYR A 180 -8.95 0.04 -10.99
C TYR A 180 -10.40 0.48 -11.23
N GLN A 181 -10.66 1.78 -11.26
CA GLN A 181 -12.00 2.36 -11.36
C GLN A 181 -12.84 1.82 -12.52
N PRO A 182 -12.29 1.60 -13.73
CA PRO A 182 -13.05 1.03 -14.85
C PRO A 182 -13.63 -0.36 -14.57
N TYR A 183 -13.03 -1.09 -13.61
CA TYR A 183 -13.40 -2.48 -13.30
C TYR A 183 -14.27 -2.59 -12.04
N ILE A 184 -14.12 -1.68 -11.10
CA ILE A 184 -14.77 -1.75 -9.77
C ILE A 184 -15.75 -0.62 -9.49
N GLY A 185 -15.87 0.35 -10.38
CA GLY A 185 -16.70 1.55 -10.22
C GLY A 185 -18.20 1.31 -9.99
N TYR A 186 -18.68 0.09 -10.20
CA TYR A 186 -20.05 -0.32 -9.95
C TYR A 186 -20.32 -0.80 -8.53
N ILE A 187 -19.31 -0.91 -7.66
CA ILE A 187 -19.49 -1.37 -6.29
C ILE A 187 -19.87 -0.17 -5.41
N PRO A 188 -21.16 0.00 -5.08
CA PRO A 188 -21.59 1.10 -4.24
C PRO A 188 -20.92 1.00 -2.87
N LYS A 189 -20.44 2.13 -2.33
CA LYS A 189 -19.83 2.22 -1.00
C LYS A 189 -18.60 1.33 -0.81
N MET A 190 -17.84 1.07 -1.87
CA MET A 190 -16.57 0.38 -1.71
C MET A 190 -15.68 1.21 -0.77
N ARG A 191 -15.18 0.57 0.28
CA ARG A 191 -14.22 1.19 1.19
C ARG A 191 -12.89 1.42 0.49
N GLU A 192 -12.00 2.15 1.14
CA GLU A 192 -10.63 2.29 0.68
C GLU A 192 -9.97 0.91 0.54
N PHE A 193 -9.34 0.70 -0.59
CA PHE A 193 -8.70 -0.57 -0.92
C PHE A 193 -7.26 -0.40 -1.40
N VAL A 194 -6.75 0.84 -1.47
CA VAL A 194 -5.33 1.13 -1.67
C VAL A 194 -4.90 2.12 -0.59
N LEU A 195 -3.81 1.80 0.07
CA LEU A 195 -3.13 2.70 0.99
C LEU A 195 -1.76 3.02 0.44
N SER A 196 -1.50 4.30 0.22
CA SER A 196 -0.25 4.80 -0.35
C SER A 196 0.67 5.36 0.74
N VAL A 197 1.96 5.12 0.58
CA VAL A 197 3.02 5.58 1.48
C VAL A 197 4.15 6.17 0.66
N MET A 198 4.60 7.37 1.01
CA MET A 198 5.76 8.02 0.41
C MET A 198 6.75 8.42 1.50
N TRP A 199 7.90 7.76 1.53
CA TRP A 199 9.00 8.10 2.41
C TRP A 199 9.83 9.25 1.83
N ALA A 200 10.21 10.19 2.65
CA ALA A 200 11.11 11.27 2.29
C ALA A 200 12.57 10.80 2.38
N ALA A 201 13.17 10.42 1.27
CA ALA A 201 14.60 10.08 1.20
C ALA A 201 15.51 11.32 1.15
N THR A 202 14.94 12.49 0.85
CA THR A 202 15.50 13.83 1.06
C THR A 202 14.48 14.68 1.79
N ASP A 203 14.82 15.86 2.26
CA ASP A 203 13.81 16.81 2.74
C ASP A 203 12.82 17.16 1.61
N PHE A 204 11.53 17.21 1.95
CA PHE A 204 10.48 17.69 1.05
C PHE A 204 10.11 19.11 1.43
N THR A 205 10.32 20.04 0.52
CA THR A 205 9.99 21.46 0.69
C THR A 205 9.05 21.93 -0.41
N LYS A 206 8.47 23.10 -0.23
CA LYS A 206 7.62 23.71 -1.27
C LYS A 206 8.40 23.97 -2.56
N GLU A 207 9.66 24.31 -2.42
CA GLU A 207 10.54 24.72 -3.51
C GLU A 207 11.05 23.54 -4.33
N ASN A 208 11.23 22.35 -3.70
CA ASN A 208 11.73 21.16 -4.37
C ASN A 208 10.64 20.18 -4.81
N GLY A 209 9.39 20.62 -4.80
CA GLY A 209 8.28 19.82 -5.34
C GLY A 209 7.73 18.76 -4.37
N ALA A 210 7.60 19.11 -3.07
CA ALA A 210 6.89 18.28 -2.09
C ALA A 210 5.56 17.78 -2.66
N THR A 211 5.19 16.53 -2.32
CA THR A 211 3.94 15.91 -2.76
C THR A 211 2.76 16.80 -2.41
N ARG A 212 1.91 17.06 -3.39
CA ARG A 212 0.67 17.83 -3.28
C ARG A 212 -0.45 16.86 -2.98
N LEU A 213 -1.27 17.13 -1.97
CA LEU A 213 -2.47 16.39 -1.63
C LEU A 213 -3.63 17.37 -1.46
N VAL A 214 -4.83 16.91 -1.77
CA VAL A 214 -6.06 17.65 -1.53
C VAL A 214 -6.79 16.99 -0.38
N PRO A 215 -6.72 17.54 0.84
CA PRO A 215 -7.44 16.98 1.98
C PRO A 215 -8.93 16.79 1.69
N GLU A 216 -9.52 15.75 2.28
CA GLU A 216 -10.94 15.38 2.14
C GLU A 216 -11.39 14.98 0.71
N SER A 217 -10.54 15.12 -0.31
CA SER A 217 -10.92 14.84 -1.70
C SER A 217 -11.27 13.37 -1.99
N HIS A 218 -10.91 12.45 -1.10
CA HIS A 218 -11.33 11.04 -1.17
C HIS A 218 -12.85 10.86 -1.01
N THR A 219 -13.54 11.88 -0.44
CA THR A 219 -15.01 11.89 -0.29
C THR A 219 -15.73 12.60 -1.43
N TRP A 220 -14.99 13.26 -2.32
CA TRP A 220 -15.57 14.06 -3.40
C TRP A 220 -16.10 13.21 -4.54
N SER A 221 -17.03 13.81 -5.33
CA SER A 221 -17.39 13.25 -6.62
C SER A 221 -16.20 13.24 -7.60
N GLU A 222 -16.21 12.32 -8.54
CA GLU A 222 -15.07 12.11 -9.44
C GLU A 222 -14.83 13.31 -10.40
N ASP A 223 -15.85 14.10 -10.67
CA ASP A 223 -15.81 15.27 -11.57
C ASP A 223 -15.41 16.58 -10.86
N ARG A 224 -15.27 16.59 -9.55
CA ARG A 224 -14.89 17.79 -8.82
C ARG A 224 -13.40 18.09 -9.03
N ILE A 225 -13.12 19.32 -9.49
CA ILE A 225 -11.77 19.85 -9.68
C ILE A 225 -11.35 20.61 -8.42
N ALA A 226 -10.15 20.35 -7.95
CA ALA A 226 -9.58 21.06 -6.79
C ALA A 226 -9.13 22.47 -7.17
N GLU A 227 -9.40 23.44 -6.29
CA GLU A 227 -8.84 24.77 -6.36
C GLU A 227 -7.43 24.78 -5.73
N GLU A 228 -6.56 25.70 -6.15
CA GLU A 228 -5.18 25.79 -5.62
C GLU A 228 -5.14 26.02 -4.11
N SER A 229 -6.14 26.71 -3.56
CA SER A 229 -6.28 26.97 -2.11
C SER A 229 -6.60 25.72 -1.29
N GLU A 230 -7.12 24.65 -1.93
CA GLU A 230 -7.47 23.39 -1.32
C GLU A 230 -6.31 22.38 -1.33
N ILE A 231 -5.19 22.73 -1.97
CA ILE A 231 -4.04 21.85 -2.13
C ILE A 231 -3.04 22.09 -0.99
N ALA A 232 -2.78 21.07 -0.22
CA ALA A 232 -1.70 21.02 0.76
C ALA A 232 -0.43 20.44 0.13
N GLN A 233 0.73 20.85 0.64
CA GLN A 233 2.01 20.23 0.30
C GLN A 233 2.57 19.48 1.50
N ALA A 234 2.97 18.23 1.31
CA ALA A 234 3.59 17.39 2.33
C ALA A 234 5.04 17.83 2.59
N VAL A 235 5.19 19.00 3.25
CA VAL A 235 6.50 19.50 3.68
C VAL A 235 6.94 18.69 4.89
N MET A 236 8.05 17.97 4.75
CA MET A 236 8.53 17.05 5.79
C MET A 236 10.03 16.80 5.68
N SER A 237 10.68 16.53 6.80
CA SER A 237 12.09 16.18 6.84
C SER A 237 12.35 14.77 6.34
N LYS A 238 13.56 14.52 5.88
CA LYS A 238 14.06 13.18 5.56
C LYS A 238 13.80 12.21 6.72
N GLY A 239 13.37 10.99 6.38
CA GLY A 239 12.96 9.97 7.34
C GLY A 239 11.49 10.04 7.74
N SER A 240 10.75 11.09 7.35
CA SER A 240 9.31 11.16 7.51
C SER A 240 8.59 10.40 6.39
N ALA A 241 7.32 10.08 6.61
CA ALA A 241 6.46 9.50 5.60
C ALA A 241 5.15 10.28 5.48
N VAL A 242 4.64 10.46 4.27
CA VAL A 242 3.25 10.87 4.05
C VAL A 242 2.46 9.66 3.59
N MET A 243 1.29 9.45 4.20
CA MET A 243 0.36 8.36 3.85
C MET A 243 -0.96 8.96 3.39
N TRP A 244 -1.60 8.33 2.39
CA TRP A 244 -2.91 8.79 1.91
C TRP A 244 -3.77 7.64 1.39
N LEU A 245 -5.08 7.86 1.41
CA LEU A 245 -6.08 6.94 0.89
C LEU A 245 -6.13 7.01 -0.64
N SER A 246 -6.44 5.91 -1.29
CA SER A 246 -6.39 5.77 -2.75
C SER A 246 -7.19 6.79 -3.53
N ARG A 247 -8.30 7.27 -2.96
CA ARG A 247 -9.19 8.26 -3.58
C ARG A 247 -8.76 9.70 -3.35
N THR A 248 -7.74 9.95 -2.54
CA THR A 248 -7.22 11.29 -2.30
C THR A 248 -6.50 11.80 -3.55
N LEU A 249 -6.91 12.95 -4.06
CA LEU A 249 -6.24 13.63 -5.15
C LEU A 249 -4.83 14.04 -4.72
N HIS A 250 -3.83 13.62 -5.49
CA HIS A 250 -2.43 13.90 -5.17
C HIS A 250 -1.58 13.99 -6.44
N GLY A 251 -0.35 14.46 -6.27
CA GLY A 251 0.64 14.56 -7.35
C GLY A 251 1.94 15.20 -6.88
N ALA A 252 3.02 15.05 -7.62
CA ALA A 252 4.27 15.72 -7.33
C ALA A 252 4.14 17.23 -7.58
N GLY A 253 4.73 18.05 -6.72
CA GLY A 253 4.90 19.46 -6.95
C GLY A 253 6.02 19.72 -7.96
N LYS A 254 5.98 20.88 -8.63
CA LYS A 254 7.09 21.36 -9.46
C LYS A 254 8.30 21.71 -8.58
N SER A 255 9.49 21.42 -9.08
CA SER A 255 10.73 21.79 -8.40
C SER A 255 11.38 22.99 -9.09
N ARG A 256 11.79 23.95 -8.27
CA ARG A 256 12.57 25.13 -8.72
C ARG A 256 14.05 24.99 -8.37
N LEU A 257 14.44 23.86 -7.80
CA LEU A 257 15.79 23.60 -7.35
C LEU A 257 16.48 22.60 -8.28
N ALA A 258 17.78 22.79 -8.51
CA ALA A 258 18.60 21.85 -9.23
C ALA A 258 18.85 20.56 -8.43
N GLU A 259 18.72 20.63 -7.10
CA GLU A 259 18.84 19.48 -6.21
C GLU A 259 17.63 18.56 -6.35
N ARG A 260 17.89 17.27 -6.32
CA ARG A 260 16.86 16.24 -6.48
C ARG A 260 16.03 16.11 -5.20
N ARG A 261 14.71 16.01 -5.33
CA ARG A 261 13.83 15.54 -4.26
C ARG A 261 13.53 14.07 -4.50
N THR A 262 14.00 13.20 -3.62
CA THR A 262 13.85 11.76 -3.74
C THR A 262 12.81 11.24 -2.75
N GLY A 263 11.79 10.56 -3.27
CA GLY A 263 10.77 9.86 -2.49
C GLY A 263 10.77 8.37 -2.82
N LEU A 264 10.49 7.55 -1.81
CA LEU A 264 10.31 6.10 -1.97
C LEU A 264 8.83 5.78 -1.75
N PHE A 265 8.14 5.54 -2.84
CA PHE A 265 6.71 5.24 -2.86
C PHE A 265 6.48 3.74 -2.78
N HIS A 266 5.45 3.33 -2.05
CA HIS A 266 4.82 2.03 -2.18
C HIS A 266 3.34 2.11 -1.84
N SER A 267 2.57 1.16 -2.34
CA SER A 267 1.16 1.02 -2.05
C SER A 267 0.81 -0.38 -1.56
N PHE A 268 -0.20 -0.47 -0.71
CA PHE A 268 -0.81 -1.73 -0.29
C PHE A 268 -2.19 -1.87 -0.91
N ILE A 269 -2.50 -3.07 -1.40
CA ILE A 269 -3.78 -3.42 -2.03
C ILE A 269 -4.29 -4.75 -1.47
N PRO A 270 -5.62 -5.04 -1.48
CA PRO A 270 -6.13 -6.37 -1.15
C PRO A 270 -5.46 -7.46 -1.97
N ASP A 271 -5.23 -8.60 -1.37
CA ASP A 271 -4.56 -9.75 -1.97
C ASP A 271 -5.28 -10.36 -3.19
N TRP A 272 -6.58 -10.12 -3.32
CA TRP A 272 -7.39 -10.55 -4.48
C TRP A 272 -7.34 -9.56 -5.65
N LEU A 273 -6.77 -8.36 -5.46
CA LEU A 273 -6.62 -7.36 -6.51
C LEU A 273 -5.29 -7.55 -7.23
N ARG A 274 -5.30 -7.37 -8.56
CA ARG A 274 -4.03 -7.44 -9.31
C ARG A 274 -3.12 -6.29 -8.94
N GLN A 275 -1.87 -6.61 -8.63
CA GLN A 275 -0.80 -5.65 -8.36
C GLN A 275 -0.54 -4.78 -9.60
N GLU A 276 -0.35 -3.47 -9.40
CA GLU A 276 -0.02 -2.51 -10.46
C GLU A 276 1.34 -2.85 -11.08
N GLU A 277 2.36 -3.07 -10.23
CA GLU A 277 3.63 -3.63 -10.64
C GLU A 277 3.58 -5.17 -10.54
N ASN A 278 4.05 -5.87 -11.55
CA ASN A 278 4.10 -7.33 -11.51
C ASN A 278 5.20 -7.81 -10.57
N GLN A 279 4.90 -7.92 -9.28
CA GLN A 279 5.87 -8.22 -8.23
C GLN A 279 6.57 -9.58 -8.44
N TYR A 280 5.90 -10.57 -9.00
CA TYR A 280 6.53 -11.89 -9.24
C TYR A 280 7.59 -11.88 -10.33
N LEU A 281 7.51 -10.92 -11.27
CA LEU A 281 8.54 -10.70 -12.28
C LEU A 281 9.60 -9.71 -11.80
N SER A 282 9.18 -8.67 -11.08
CA SER A 282 10.07 -7.64 -10.53
C SER A 282 10.95 -8.18 -9.39
N ILE A 283 10.39 -9.07 -8.56
CA ILE A 283 11.05 -9.69 -7.41
C ILE A 283 10.93 -11.21 -7.58
N PRO A 284 11.71 -11.83 -8.50
CA PRO A 284 11.59 -13.26 -8.77
C PRO A 284 12.01 -14.10 -7.55
N PRO A 285 11.68 -15.41 -7.51
CA PRO A 285 11.92 -16.29 -6.36
C PRO A 285 13.34 -16.21 -5.81
N GLU A 286 14.36 -16.10 -6.67
CA GLU A 286 15.77 -16.07 -6.28
C GLU A 286 16.14 -14.83 -5.44
N ILE A 287 15.40 -13.74 -5.62
CA ILE A 287 15.51 -12.52 -4.80
C ILE A 287 14.63 -12.67 -3.56
N ALA A 288 13.38 -13.08 -3.74
CA ALA A 288 12.40 -13.18 -2.66
C ALA A 288 12.82 -14.18 -1.57
N GLU A 289 13.51 -15.28 -1.92
CA GLU A 289 14.02 -16.27 -0.94
C GLU A 289 14.96 -15.68 0.11
N ARG A 290 15.61 -14.57 -0.20
CA ARG A 290 16.55 -13.87 0.71
C ARG A 290 15.85 -12.95 1.70
N LEU A 291 14.58 -12.67 1.47
CA LEU A 291 13.77 -11.77 2.29
C LEU A 291 13.10 -12.52 3.46
N SER A 292 12.73 -11.78 4.48
CA SER A 292 11.98 -12.31 5.62
C SER A 292 10.61 -12.84 5.18
N ASP A 293 10.03 -13.72 5.98
CA ASP A 293 8.70 -14.27 5.70
C ASP A 293 7.62 -13.18 5.66
N LYS A 294 7.78 -12.13 6.46
CA LYS A 294 6.85 -10.99 6.45
C LYS A 294 6.96 -10.18 5.17
N ALA A 295 8.16 -9.88 4.69
CA ALA A 295 8.37 -9.20 3.43
C ALA A 295 7.82 -10.03 2.24
N LYS A 296 8.12 -11.33 2.21
CA LYS A 296 7.56 -12.26 1.22
C LYS A 296 6.03 -12.27 1.22
N GLN A 297 5.42 -12.30 2.40
CA GLN A 297 3.96 -12.24 2.52
C GLN A 297 3.40 -10.95 1.91
N VAL A 298 3.97 -9.81 2.28
CA VAL A 298 3.53 -8.49 1.78
C VAL A 298 3.76 -8.35 0.28
N ILE A 299 4.84 -8.89 -0.27
CA ILE A 299 5.10 -8.91 -1.72
C ILE A 299 4.05 -9.74 -2.47
N GLY A 300 3.46 -10.75 -1.83
CA GLY A 300 2.43 -11.61 -2.40
C GLY A 300 2.85 -13.08 -2.53
N TYR A 301 4.00 -13.47 -1.99
CA TYR A 301 4.45 -14.88 -1.94
C TYR A 301 3.77 -15.65 -0.81
N SER A 302 2.47 -15.49 -0.71
CA SER A 302 1.59 -16.21 0.23
C SER A 302 0.30 -16.61 -0.47
N SER A 303 -0.40 -17.55 0.08
CA SER A 303 -1.78 -17.86 -0.34
C SER A 303 -2.75 -17.26 0.66
N SER A 304 -3.90 -16.85 0.18
CA SER A 304 -4.98 -16.30 0.96
C SER A 304 -6.28 -16.98 0.58
N ASN A 305 -6.95 -17.58 1.53
CA ASN A 305 -8.18 -18.33 1.27
C ASN A 305 -8.08 -19.30 0.09
N ALA A 306 -8.84 -19.00 -0.99
CA ALA A 306 -8.87 -19.77 -2.22
C ALA A 306 -7.97 -19.20 -3.32
N LEU A 307 -7.16 -18.20 -3.02
CA LEU A 307 -6.30 -17.49 -3.99
C LEU A 307 -4.81 -17.73 -3.70
N GLY A 308 -3.98 -17.61 -4.74
CA GLY A 308 -2.53 -17.67 -4.59
C GLY A 308 -1.95 -19.06 -4.36
N TRP A 309 -2.73 -20.14 -4.52
CA TRP A 309 -2.23 -21.50 -4.38
C TRP A 309 -1.31 -21.89 -5.56
N VAL A 310 -0.32 -22.74 -5.30
CA VAL A 310 0.65 -23.19 -6.29
C VAL A 310 0.60 -24.72 -6.41
N LYS A 311 0.49 -25.24 -7.63
CA LYS A 311 0.47 -26.68 -7.95
C LYS A 311 -0.54 -27.47 -7.09
N GLY A 312 -1.74 -26.90 -6.88
CA GLY A 312 -2.82 -27.54 -6.11
C GLY A 312 -2.63 -27.48 -4.59
N ARG A 313 -1.72 -26.66 -4.09
CA ARG A 313 -1.46 -26.52 -2.66
C ARG A 313 -1.53 -25.05 -2.24
N ALA A 314 -2.32 -24.78 -1.21
CA ALA A 314 -2.29 -23.51 -0.48
C ALA A 314 -1.25 -23.60 0.64
N LYS A 315 -0.41 -22.59 0.77
CA LYS A 315 0.54 -22.42 1.87
C LYS A 315 0.60 -20.96 2.26
N ASP A 316 0.75 -20.72 3.55
CA ASP A 316 0.83 -19.34 4.07
C ASP A 316 2.07 -18.61 3.56
N ASN A 317 3.15 -19.32 3.31
CA ASN A 317 4.35 -18.80 2.67
C ASN A 317 4.85 -19.79 1.62
N LEU A 318 4.84 -19.40 0.35
CA LEU A 318 5.18 -20.27 -0.76
C LEU A 318 6.69 -20.48 -0.94
N LEU A 319 7.51 -19.62 -0.32
CA LEU A 319 8.96 -19.64 -0.40
C LEU A 319 9.65 -19.92 0.95
N VAL A 320 9.02 -20.66 1.85
CA VAL A 320 9.67 -21.05 3.12
C VAL A 320 10.81 -22.02 2.83
N ALA A 321 12.02 -21.66 3.27
CA ALA A 321 13.20 -22.51 3.19
C ALA A 321 12.93 -23.88 3.84
N GLY A 322 13.23 -24.95 3.13
CA GLY A 322 13.04 -26.32 3.64
C GLY A 322 11.67 -26.94 3.39
N SER A 323 10.76 -26.27 2.69
CA SER A 323 9.44 -26.85 2.36
C SER A 323 9.51 -28.03 1.36
N GLY A 324 10.69 -28.35 0.81
CA GLY A 324 10.95 -29.55 0.00
C GLY A 324 10.03 -29.76 -1.21
N ALA A 325 9.23 -28.76 -1.56
CA ALA A 325 8.37 -28.84 -2.72
C ALA A 325 9.14 -28.29 -3.92
N PRO A 326 9.55 -29.12 -4.88
CA PRO A 326 10.07 -28.59 -6.13
C PRO A 326 8.99 -27.74 -6.78
N ILE A 327 9.38 -26.57 -7.22
CA ILE A 327 8.56 -25.65 -8.02
C ILE A 327 8.07 -26.36 -9.28
#